data_ac31558e2f7ffa8ebb7200d06cac6a78
#
_entry.id   ac31558e2f7ffa8ebb7200d06cac6a78
#
_cell.length_a   1.000
_cell.length_b   1.000
_cell.length_c   1.000
_cell.angle_alpha   90.00
_cell.angle_beta   90.00
_cell.angle_gamma   90.00
#
_symmetry.space_group_name_H-M   'P 1'
#
loop_
_entity.id
_entity.type
_entity.pdbx_description
1 polymer ?
#
loop_
_entity_poly.entity_id
_entity_poly.type
_entity_poly.pdbx_seq_one_letter_code
_entity_poly.pdbx_strand_id
1 'polypeptide(L)'
;MYYIKKTIEVAGAHQLTLDYPSKCCSLHGHNWIITIYCKAKELDKNGMVVDFSEIKRRIVDAFDHKVLNDVLQCNPTAENIARGCCGQITNCYRVDVQETTGNIATYEKDE
;
A
#
# COMPACT_ATOMS: atom_id res chain seq x y z
N MET A 1 -24.01 -3.65 -0.40
CA MET A 1 -22.53 -3.55 -0.47
C MET A 1 -21.97 -2.88 0.77
N TYR A 2 -20.97 -3.49 1.40
CA TYR A 2 -20.30 -2.94 2.57
C TYR A 2 -18.91 -2.45 2.17
N TYR A 3 -18.50 -1.32 2.73
CA TYR A 3 -17.21 -0.69 2.48
C TYR A 3 -16.50 -0.45 3.80
N ILE A 4 -15.21 -0.75 3.84
CA ILE A 4 -14.34 -0.38 4.97
C ILE A 4 -13.06 0.26 4.45
N LYS A 5 -12.40 1.03 5.28
CA LYS A 5 -11.04 1.50 5.00
C LYS A 5 -10.21 1.51 6.26
N LYS A 6 -8.92 1.30 6.10
CA LYS A 6 -7.92 1.30 7.18
C LYS A 6 -6.73 2.12 6.74
N THR A 7 -6.31 3.06 7.56
CA THR A 7 -5.11 3.87 7.33
C THR A 7 -4.00 3.39 8.24
N ILE A 8 -2.82 3.16 7.66
CA ILE A 8 -1.65 2.60 8.34
C ILE A 8 -0.44 3.43 7.94
N GLU A 9 0.43 3.74 8.91
CA GLU A 9 1.71 4.36 8.63
C GLU A 9 2.81 3.30 8.69
N VAL A 10 3.68 3.27 7.69
CA VAL A 10 4.85 2.41 7.66
C VAL A 10 6.09 3.23 7.33
N ALA A 11 7.23 2.85 7.92
CA ALA A 11 8.53 3.42 7.58
C ALA A 11 9.19 2.52 6.55
N GLY A 12 9.58 3.09 5.41
CA GLY A 12 10.21 2.29 4.36
C GLY A 12 11.17 3.12 3.53
N ALA A 13 12.27 2.50 3.14
CA ALA A 13 13.25 3.10 2.25
C ALA A 13 13.07 2.57 0.83
N HIS A 14 13.41 3.40 -0.15
CA HIS A 14 13.42 2.96 -1.54
C HIS A 14 14.46 3.72 -2.34
N GLN A 15 14.79 3.16 -3.48
CA GLN A 15 15.66 3.74 -4.47
C GLN A 15 15.01 3.53 -5.83
N LEU A 16 14.76 4.62 -6.55
CA LEU A 16 14.10 4.54 -7.84
C LEU A 16 15.11 4.36 -8.97
N THR A 17 14.74 3.59 -9.97
CA THR A 17 15.46 3.51 -11.24
C THR A 17 14.70 4.38 -12.24
N LEU A 18 15.34 5.48 -12.67
CA LEU A 18 14.74 6.45 -13.57
C LEU A 18 15.64 6.64 -14.81
N ASP A 19 15.06 7.04 -15.91
CA ASP A 19 15.77 7.32 -17.15
C ASP A 19 16.26 8.79 -17.23
N TYR A 20 16.22 9.50 -16.08
CA TYR A 20 16.73 10.87 -15.94
C TYR A 20 17.35 11.03 -14.55
N PRO A 21 18.29 12.01 -14.35
CA PRO A 21 18.91 12.24 -13.03
C PRO A 21 17.89 12.78 -12.02
N SER A 22 17.92 12.23 -10.80
CA SER A 22 17.03 12.65 -9.71
C SER A 22 17.61 12.24 -8.37
N LYS A 23 17.28 12.98 -7.32
CA LYS A 23 17.57 12.58 -5.93
C LYS A 23 16.91 11.23 -5.58
N CYS A 24 15.81 10.90 -6.24
CA CYS A 24 15.07 9.66 -6.03
C CYS A 24 15.85 8.42 -6.45
N CYS A 25 16.93 8.59 -7.24
CA CYS A 25 17.83 7.50 -7.61
C CYS A 25 18.77 7.10 -6.46
N SER A 26 18.84 7.89 -5.39
CA SER A 26 19.59 7.55 -4.19
C SER A 26 18.65 6.89 -3.18
N LEU A 27 19.19 5.96 -2.40
CA LEU A 27 18.40 5.30 -1.33
C LEU A 27 17.97 6.34 -0.31
N HIS A 28 16.67 6.41 -0.02
CA HIS A 28 16.11 7.34 0.95
C HIS A 28 14.82 6.75 1.55
N GLY A 29 14.38 7.30 2.66
CA GLY A 29 13.23 6.79 3.39
C GLY A 29 12.10 7.77 3.53
N HIS A 30 10.90 7.26 3.71
CA HIS A 30 9.68 8.00 3.99
C HIS A 30 8.88 7.31 5.06
N ASN A 31 7.99 8.08 5.70
CA ASN A 31 6.90 7.53 6.50
C ASN A 31 5.66 7.51 5.60
N TRP A 32 5.37 6.35 5.05
CA TRP A 32 4.29 6.16 4.09
C TRP A 32 2.96 6.06 4.79
N ILE A 33 1.97 6.85 4.35
CA ILE A 33 0.61 6.74 4.83
C ILE A 33 -0.18 5.93 3.80
N ILE A 34 -0.60 4.75 4.19
CA ILE A 34 -1.26 3.79 3.31
C ILE A 34 -2.71 3.63 3.74
N THR A 35 -3.66 3.88 2.86
CA THR A 35 -5.08 3.67 3.11
C THR A 35 -5.59 2.53 2.24
N ILE A 36 -6.08 1.49 2.89
CA ILE A 36 -6.60 0.28 2.26
C ILE A 36 -8.12 0.36 2.24
N TYR A 37 -8.72 0.19 1.06
CA TYR A 37 -10.17 0.20 0.86
C TYR A 37 -10.62 -1.19 0.44
N CYS A 38 -11.58 -1.75 1.18
CA CYS A 38 -12.14 -3.07 0.90
C CYS A 38 -13.66 -3.00 0.79
N LYS A 39 -14.24 -3.89 0.02
CA LYS A 39 -15.70 -3.99 -0.14
C LYS A 39 -16.14 -5.44 -0.26
N ALA A 40 -17.39 -5.72 0.12
CA ALA A 40 -18.02 -7.02 -0.06
C ALA A 40 -19.54 -6.86 -0.09
N LYS A 41 -20.21 -7.70 -0.88
CA LYS A 41 -21.69 -7.73 -0.91
C LYS A 41 -22.23 -8.34 0.38
N GLU A 42 -21.54 -9.35 0.91
CA GLU A 42 -21.93 -10.07 2.11
C GLU A 42 -20.79 -10.06 3.11
N LEU A 43 -21.14 -10.06 4.38
CA LEU A 43 -20.17 -10.16 5.46
C LEU A 43 -19.80 -11.63 5.68
N ASP A 44 -18.61 -11.87 6.23
CA ASP A 44 -18.18 -13.21 6.59
C ASP A 44 -18.92 -13.71 7.85
N LYS A 45 -18.58 -14.91 8.32
CA LYS A 45 -19.23 -15.53 9.48
C LYS A 45 -19.08 -14.71 10.77
N ASN A 46 -18.13 -13.78 10.82
CA ASN A 46 -17.89 -12.91 11.97
C ASN A 46 -18.51 -11.52 11.78
N GLY A 47 -19.22 -11.29 10.66
CA GLY A 47 -19.84 -10.01 10.39
C GLY A 47 -18.89 -8.97 9.84
N MET A 48 -17.83 -9.37 9.14
CA MET A 48 -16.77 -8.48 8.65
C MET A 48 -16.59 -8.58 7.14
N VAL A 49 -16.23 -7.46 6.51
CA VAL A 49 -15.68 -7.44 5.15
C VAL A 49 -14.29 -8.07 5.17
N VAL A 50 -13.45 -7.62 6.08
CA VAL A 50 -12.16 -8.19 6.47
C VAL A 50 -11.79 -7.55 7.81
N ASP A 51 -11.07 -8.28 8.66
CA ASP A 51 -10.65 -7.78 9.96
C ASP A 51 -9.63 -6.65 9.81
N PHE A 52 -9.87 -5.51 10.46
CA PHE A 52 -8.95 -4.38 10.47
C PHE A 52 -7.56 -4.78 10.98
N SER A 53 -7.49 -5.65 11.98
CA SER A 53 -6.21 -6.14 12.53
C SER A 53 -5.45 -6.97 11.51
N GLU A 54 -6.14 -7.74 10.68
CA GLU A 54 -5.54 -8.53 9.61
C GLU A 54 -4.94 -7.62 8.53
N ILE A 55 -5.65 -6.54 8.17
CA ILE A 55 -5.15 -5.55 7.22
C ILE A 55 -3.84 -4.96 7.74
N LYS A 56 -3.86 -4.49 8.99
CA LYS A 56 -2.66 -3.87 9.60
C LYS A 56 -1.50 -4.85 9.63
N ARG A 57 -1.75 -6.09 10.09
CA ARG A 57 -0.69 -7.09 10.21
C ARG A 57 -0.04 -7.39 8.87
N ARG A 58 -0.83 -7.60 7.82
CA ARG A 58 -0.30 -7.94 6.49
C ARG A 58 0.53 -6.80 5.91
N ILE A 59 0.05 -5.56 6.03
CA ILE A 59 0.77 -4.40 5.49
C ILE A 59 2.05 -4.14 6.28
N VAL A 60 1.99 -4.18 7.61
CA VAL A 60 3.17 -3.97 8.46
C VAL A 60 4.22 -5.06 8.18
N ASP A 61 3.82 -6.33 8.17
CA ASP A 61 4.74 -7.44 7.93
C ASP A 61 5.41 -7.37 6.55
N ALA A 62 4.69 -6.91 5.54
CA ALA A 62 5.20 -6.85 4.17
C ALA A 62 6.08 -5.63 3.90
N PHE A 63 5.76 -4.47 4.48
CA PHE A 63 6.33 -3.19 4.04
C PHE A 63 7.05 -2.39 5.13
N ASP A 64 6.73 -2.58 6.42
CA ASP A 64 7.28 -1.74 7.48
C ASP A 64 8.74 -2.08 7.79
N HIS A 65 9.56 -1.02 7.97
CA HIS A 65 10.99 -1.15 8.27
C HIS A 65 11.75 -1.99 7.24
N LYS A 66 11.42 -1.81 5.96
CA LYS A 66 12.05 -2.55 4.87
C LYS A 66 12.59 -1.61 3.80
N VAL A 67 13.52 -2.14 3.01
CA VAL A 67 13.90 -1.54 1.73
C VAL A 67 12.88 -2.06 0.70
N LEU A 68 12.05 -1.19 0.18
CA LEU A 68 10.92 -1.59 -0.65
C LEU A 68 11.36 -2.19 -1.99
N ASN A 69 12.57 -1.91 -2.43
CA ASN A 69 13.19 -2.58 -3.58
C ASN A 69 13.28 -4.10 -3.40
N ASP A 70 13.43 -4.56 -2.16
CA ASP A 70 13.53 -5.99 -1.85
C ASP A 70 12.15 -6.66 -1.77
N VAL A 71 11.09 -5.86 -1.61
CA VAL A 71 9.71 -6.35 -1.44
C VAL A 71 9.00 -6.44 -2.78
N LEU A 72 9.20 -5.44 -3.65
CA LEU A 72 8.51 -5.35 -4.94
C LEU A 72 9.42 -5.81 -6.07
N GLN A 73 8.83 -6.47 -7.08
CA GLN A 73 9.52 -6.94 -8.28
C GLN A 73 9.59 -5.87 -9.38
N CYS A 74 9.40 -4.61 -9.02
CA CYS A 74 9.35 -3.48 -9.94
C CYS A 74 9.91 -2.24 -9.26
N ASN A 75 10.00 -1.13 -10.00
CA ASN A 75 10.43 0.15 -9.47
C ASN A 75 9.49 0.55 -8.33
N PRO A 76 9.98 0.76 -7.09
CA PRO A 76 9.12 0.97 -5.92
C PRO A 76 8.60 2.40 -5.81
N THR A 77 7.87 2.82 -6.82
CA THR A 77 7.12 4.08 -6.83
C THR A 77 5.91 3.99 -5.92
N ALA A 78 5.33 5.12 -5.55
CA ALA A 78 4.08 5.14 -4.77
C ALA A 78 2.98 4.36 -5.48
N GLU A 79 2.90 4.46 -6.81
CA GLU A 79 1.93 3.75 -7.64
C GLU A 79 2.09 2.23 -7.53
N ASN A 80 3.32 1.75 -7.65
CA ASN A 80 3.61 0.31 -7.57
C ASN A 80 3.47 -0.23 -6.14
N ILE A 81 3.79 0.59 -5.14
CA ILE A 81 3.54 0.25 -3.74
C ILE A 81 2.04 0.08 -3.51
N ALA A 82 1.22 1.01 -4.02
CA ALA A 82 -0.24 0.93 -3.88
C ALA A 82 -0.79 -0.37 -4.48
N ARG A 83 -0.35 -0.73 -5.68
CA ARG A 83 -0.76 -1.98 -6.32
C ARG A 83 -0.31 -3.20 -5.51
N GLY A 84 0.93 -3.17 -5.02
CA GLY A 84 1.47 -4.26 -4.19
C GLY A 84 0.68 -4.45 -2.89
N CYS A 85 0.30 -3.36 -2.23
CA CYS A 85 -0.55 -3.41 -1.04
C CYS A 85 -1.91 -4.02 -1.34
N CYS A 86 -2.52 -3.62 -2.45
CA CYS A 86 -3.84 -4.12 -2.84
C CYS A 86 -3.83 -5.64 -3.01
N GLY A 87 -2.74 -6.19 -3.55
CA GLY A 87 -2.58 -7.63 -3.75
C GLY A 87 -2.44 -8.43 -2.46
N GLN A 88 -2.13 -7.80 -1.34
CA GLN A 88 -1.94 -8.44 -0.04
C GLN A 88 -3.24 -8.68 0.72
N ILE A 89 -4.31 -7.98 0.37
CA ILE A 89 -5.50 -7.90 1.22
C ILE A 89 -6.72 -8.45 0.50
N THR A 90 -7.43 -9.36 1.17
CA THR A 90 -8.70 -9.90 0.70
C THR A 90 -9.73 -8.78 0.58
N ASN A 91 -10.51 -8.80 -0.50
CA ASN A 91 -11.58 -7.82 -0.78
C ASN A 91 -11.10 -6.39 -1.00
N CYS A 92 -9.79 -6.16 -1.08
CA CYS A 92 -9.25 -4.84 -1.39
C CYS A 92 -9.53 -4.49 -2.85
N TYR A 93 -10.04 -3.28 -3.08
CA TYR A 93 -10.30 -2.80 -4.44
C TYR A 93 -9.57 -1.50 -4.75
N ARG A 94 -9.04 -0.82 -3.73
CA ARG A 94 -8.36 0.46 -3.88
C ARG A 94 -7.35 0.66 -2.77
N VAL A 95 -6.22 1.30 -3.09
CA VAL A 95 -5.21 1.71 -2.11
C VAL A 95 -4.71 3.11 -2.46
N ASP A 96 -4.67 3.99 -1.47
CA ASP A 96 -3.99 5.28 -1.56
C ASP A 96 -2.66 5.18 -0.82
N VAL A 97 -1.59 5.66 -1.44
CA VAL A 97 -0.26 5.72 -0.82
C VAL A 97 0.23 7.16 -0.87
N GLN A 98 0.43 7.75 0.31
CA GLN A 98 1.05 9.05 0.44
C GLN A 98 2.53 8.87 0.77
N GLU A 99 3.40 9.30 -0.14
CA GLU A 99 4.85 9.27 0.05
C GLU A 99 5.30 10.39 1.00
N THR A 100 4.86 11.59 0.70
CA THR A 100 5.09 12.81 1.49
C THR A 100 3.80 13.61 1.45
N THR A 101 3.70 14.63 2.31
CA THR A 101 2.50 15.48 2.37
C THR A 101 2.14 16.01 0.98
N GLY A 102 0.95 15.69 0.53
CA GLY A 102 0.43 16.16 -0.76
C GLY A 102 0.82 15.32 -1.97
N ASN A 103 1.69 14.32 -1.82
CA ASN A 103 2.11 13.44 -2.91
C ASN A 103 1.49 12.05 -2.72
N ILE A 104 0.34 11.84 -3.35
CA ILE A 104 -0.50 10.65 -3.14
C ILE A 104 -0.74 9.96 -4.48
N ALA A 105 -0.50 8.66 -4.50
CA ALA A 105 -0.86 7.79 -5.62
C ALA A 105 -2.02 6.89 -5.21
N THR A 106 -2.90 6.61 -6.14
CA THR A 106 -4.03 5.71 -5.92
C THR A 106 -3.99 4.60 -6.97
N TYR A 107 -4.12 3.37 -6.50
CA TYR A 107 -4.36 2.22 -7.35
C TYR A 107 -5.77 1.70 -7.09
N GLU A 108 -6.55 1.53 -8.14
CA GLU A 108 -7.89 0.93 -8.05
C GLU A 108 -7.97 -0.20 -9.07
N LYS A 109 -8.49 -1.36 -8.64
CA LYS A 109 -8.66 -2.50 -9.53
C LYS A 109 -9.67 -2.19 -10.63
N ASP A 110 -9.36 -2.62 -11.84
CA ASP A 110 -10.32 -2.67 -12.94
C ASP A 110 -11.33 -3.79 -12.64
N GLU A 111 -12.61 -3.49 -12.81
CA GLU A 111 -13.70 -4.44 -12.54
C GLU A 111 -14.62 -4.62 -13.74
#